data_25e95a03e82a12cf1de7fbb218890bf4
#
_entry.id   25e95a03e82a12cf1de7fbb218890bf4
#
_cell.length_a   1.000
_cell.length_b   1.000
_cell.length_c   1.000
_cell.angle_alpha   90.00
_cell.angle_beta   90.00
_cell.angle_gamma   90.00
#
_symmetry.space_group_name_H-M   'P 1'
#
loop_
_entity.id
_entity.type
_entity.pdbx_description
1 polymer ?
#
loop_
_entity_poly.entity_id
_entity_poly.type
_entity_poly.pdbx_seq_one_letter_code
_entity_poly.pdbx_strand_id
1 'polypeptide(L)'
;GGGTFDVSILDIGEGVLEVLSTAGDTHLGGDDFDQRVIAWMVDEFKKSNGIDLSNDRMAMQRLKEAAEKAKIELSGMSQTSINQPYITADATGPKHLELTLTRAKFNELTADLVDRTMTPVRKALQDAGLRASDLKKVLMVGGSTRIPAVYDAVKKELNCEPFKGINPDECVAVGAAIQGGVLQGDVKGLLLLDVTPLSLGIETLGGVCTKIIDRNTTIPTRSEEHTSELQSQ
;
A
#
# COMPACT_ATOMS: atom_id res chain seq x y z
N GLY A 1 0.47 -3.22 0.82
CA GLY A 1 0.61 -4.41 0.01
C GLY A 1 1.19 -4.17 -1.37
N GLY A 2 1.03 -5.15 -2.29
CA GLY A 2 1.55 -5.05 -3.65
C GLY A 2 0.84 -3.99 -4.49
N GLY A 3 -0.48 -3.86 -4.38
CA GLY A 3 -1.27 -2.97 -5.22
C GLY A 3 -2.04 -1.87 -4.50
N THR A 4 -2.12 -1.89 -3.17
CA THR A 4 -2.87 -0.89 -2.38
C THR A 4 -2.06 -0.37 -1.21
N PHE A 5 -2.28 0.89 -0.87
CA PHE A 5 -1.78 1.54 0.33
C PHE A 5 -2.96 1.97 1.20
N ASP A 6 -2.99 1.51 2.44
CA ASP A 6 -4.07 1.75 3.38
C ASP A 6 -3.52 2.28 4.71
N VAL A 7 -4.25 3.21 5.31
CA VAL A 7 -3.97 3.82 6.61
C VAL A 7 -5.22 3.75 7.46
N SER A 8 -5.09 3.22 8.67
CA SER A 8 -6.18 3.21 9.65
C SER A 8 -5.70 3.82 10.96
N ILE A 9 -6.56 4.60 11.59
CA ILE A 9 -6.34 5.15 12.92
C ILE A 9 -7.31 4.46 13.86
N LEU A 10 -6.75 3.86 14.92
CA LEU A 10 -7.50 3.07 15.87
C LEU A 10 -7.37 3.65 17.28
N ASP A 11 -8.45 3.60 18.03
CA ASP A 11 -8.42 3.67 19.49
C ASP A 11 -8.45 2.26 20.07
N ILE A 12 -7.55 1.98 21.01
CA ILE A 12 -7.38 0.65 21.60
C ILE A 12 -7.45 0.79 23.12
N GLY A 13 -8.49 0.22 23.72
CA GLY A 13 -8.68 0.25 25.16
C GLY A 13 -9.63 -0.85 25.64
N GLU A 14 -9.35 -1.44 26.81
CA GLU A 14 -10.24 -2.36 27.53
C GLU A 14 -10.78 -3.55 26.69
N GLY A 15 -9.96 -4.07 25.75
CA GLY A 15 -10.35 -5.15 24.85
C GLY A 15 -11.16 -4.71 23.63
N VAL A 16 -11.37 -3.42 23.43
CA VAL A 16 -12.02 -2.85 22.26
C VAL A 16 -10.97 -2.25 21.34
N LEU A 17 -11.05 -2.60 20.06
CA LEU A 17 -10.32 -1.96 18.97
C LEU A 17 -11.34 -1.21 18.12
N GLU A 18 -11.35 0.10 18.22
CA GLU A 18 -12.25 0.97 17.46
C GLU A 18 -11.47 1.65 16.34
N VAL A 19 -11.89 1.46 15.09
CA VAL A 19 -11.35 2.19 13.95
C VAL A 19 -12.03 3.58 13.91
N LEU A 20 -11.23 4.62 14.10
CA LEU A 20 -11.72 6.00 14.07
C LEU A 20 -11.82 6.53 12.63
N SER A 21 -10.86 6.16 11.79
CA SER A 21 -10.86 6.53 10.37
C SER A 21 -10.00 5.57 9.56
N THR A 22 -10.29 5.51 8.26
CA THR A 22 -9.46 4.83 7.27
C THR A 22 -9.36 5.67 6.00
N ALA A 23 -8.21 5.65 5.38
CA ALA A 23 -7.96 6.26 4.07
C ALA A 23 -6.92 5.45 3.31
N GLY A 24 -6.94 5.49 1.98
CA GLY A 24 -6.02 4.72 1.18
C GLY A 24 -5.88 5.24 -0.25
N ASP A 25 -4.97 4.62 -0.99
CA ASP A 25 -4.82 4.73 -2.43
C ASP A 25 -4.86 3.32 -3.02
N THR A 26 -5.90 2.99 -3.75
CA THR A 26 -6.15 1.66 -4.32
C THR A 26 -5.25 1.36 -5.53
N HIS A 27 -4.45 2.31 -5.96
CA HIS A 27 -3.51 2.20 -7.09
C HIS A 27 -2.11 2.64 -6.67
N LEU A 28 -1.71 2.30 -5.44
CA LEU A 28 -0.38 2.57 -4.91
C LEU A 28 0.10 1.39 -4.06
N GLY A 29 1.15 0.73 -4.50
CA GLY A 29 1.72 -0.41 -3.78
C GLY A 29 3.11 -0.77 -4.27
N GLY A 30 3.65 -1.89 -3.80
CA GLY A 30 4.97 -2.39 -4.16
C GLY A 30 5.17 -2.60 -5.65
N ASP A 31 4.09 -2.96 -6.37
CA ASP A 31 4.13 -3.19 -7.83
C ASP A 31 4.41 -1.88 -8.59
N ASP A 32 3.98 -0.72 -8.09
CA ASP A 32 4.28 0.57 -8.71
C ASP A 32 5.77 0.91 -8.60
N PHE A 33 6.39 0.58 -7.46
CA PHE A 33 7.83 0.71 -7.30
C PHE A 33 8.59 -0.21 -8.25
N ASP A 34 8.13 -1.44 -8.43
CA ASP A 34 8.71 -2.37 -9.40
C ASP A 34 8.60 -1.84 -10.82
N GLN A 35 7.46 -1.27 -11.20
CA GLN A 35 7.28 -0.67 -12.53
C GLN A 35 8.27 0.47 -12.81
N ARG A 36 8.63 1.28 -11.83
CA ARG A 36 9.67 2.32 -11.98
C ARG A 36 11.04 1.72 -12.27
N VAL A 37 11.38 0.63 -11.58
CA VAL A 37 12.65 -0.10 -11.81
C VAL A 37 12.65 -0.79 -13.17
N ILE A 38 11.53 -1.41 -13.57
CA ILE A 38 11.39 -2.04 -14.88
C ILE A 38 11.57 -1.01 -16.00
N ALA A 39 10.89 0.13 -15.90
CA ALA A 39 11.01 1.20 -16.89
C ALA A 39 12.45 1.71 -17.01
N TRP A 40 13.15 1.87 -15.89
CA TRP A 40 14.56 2.24 -15.88
C TRP A 40 15.45 1.16 -16.52
N MET A 41 15.24 -0.12 -16.23
CA MET A 41 16.01 -1.22 -16.86
C MET A 41 15.82 -1.26 -18.37
N VAL A 42 14.58 -1.12 -18.85
CA VAL A 42 14.26 -1.08 -20.29
C VAL A 42 14.96 0.11 -20.97
N ASP A 43 14.92 1.28 -20.35
CA ASP A 43 15.56 2.48 -20.88
C ASP A 43 17.09 2.34 -20.94
N GLU A 44 17.75 1.85 -19.89
CA GLU A 44 19.18 1.61 -19.87
C GLU A 44 19.61 0.54 -20.90
N PHE A 45 18.82 -0.53 -21.04
CA PHE A 45 19.09 -1.55 -22.06
C PHE A 45 18.94 -0.98 -23.48
N LYS A 46 17.92 -0.19 -23.71
CA LYS A 46 17.70 0.49 -25.00
C LYS A 46 18.84 1.44 -25.34
N LYS A 47 19.33 2.21 -24.37
CA LYS A 47 20.51 3.10 -24.55
C LYS A 47 21.77 2.32 -24.92
N SER A 48 22.00 1.16 -24.28
CA SER A 48 23.21 0.38 -24.44
C SER A 48 23.21 -0.50 -25.70
N ASN A 49 22.04 -1.06 -26.06
CA ASN A 49 21.93 -2.07 -27.11
C ASN A 49 21.06 -1.65 -28.30
N GLY A 50 20.38 -0.52 -28.22
CA GLY A 50 19.45 -0.06 -29.26
C GLY A 50 18.16 -0.88 -29.37
N ILE A 51 17.91 -1.81 -28.43
CA ILE A 51 16.78 -2.75 -28.44
C ILE A 51 15.79 -2.35 -27.36
N ASP A 52 14.50 -2.29 -27.74
CA ASP A 52 13.40 -2.02 -26.80
C ASP A 52 12.79 -3.36 -26.36
N LEU A 53 12.89 -3.66 -25.06
CA LEU A 53 12.36 -4.89 -24.46
C LEU A 53 10.87 -4.86 -24.15
N SER A 54 10.21 -3.70 -24.26
CA SER A 54 8.80 -3.50 -23.83
C SER A 54 7.82 -4.44 -24.49
N ASN A 55 8.08 -4.90 -25.71
CA ASN A 55 7.23 -5.79 -26.48
C ASN A 55 7.57 -7.28 -26.33
N ASP A 56 8.66 -7.60 -25.63
CA ASP A 56 9.06 -8.97 -25.37
C ASP A 56 8.47 -9.45 -24.02
N ARG A 57 7.41 -10.26 -24.09
CA ARG A 57 6.70 -10.73 -22.89
C ARG A 57 7.61 -11.55 -21.96
N MET A 58 8.52 -12.36 -22.50
CA MET A 58 9.44 -13.18 -21.70
C MET A 58 10.49 -12.30 -21.02
N ALA A 59 11.05 -11.34 -21.75
CA ALA A 59 11.98 -10.37 -21.17
C ALA A 59 11.30 -9.56 -20.07
N MET A 60 10.10 -9.03 -20.32
CA MET A 60 9.34 -8.24 -19.35
C MET A 60 9.02 -9.03 -18.08
N GLN A 61 8.67 -10.30 -18.18
CA GLN A 61 8.43 -11.14 -17.00
C GLN A 61 9.72 -11.30 -16.16
N ARG A 62 10.84 -11.54 -16.79
CA ARG A 62 12.14 -11.64 -16.12
C ARG A 62 12.58 -10.32 -15.50
N LEU A 63 12.30 -9.19 -16.16
CA LEU A 63 12.56 -7.86 -15.62
C LEU A 63 11.68 -7.58 -14.39
N LYS A 64 10.42 -8.03 -14.38
CA LYS A 64 9.53 -7.90 -13.22
C LYS A 64 10.09 -8.64 -12.01
N GLU A 65 10.49 -9.88 -12.16
CA GLU A 65 11.10 -10.68 -11.08
C GLU A 65 12.41 -10.05 -10.58
N ALA A 66 13.24 -9.55 -11.50
CA ALA A 66 14.49 -8.87 -11.16
C ALA A 66 14.26 -7.54 -10.42
N ALA A 67 13.24 -6.77 -10.81
CA ALA A 67 12.88 -5.51 -10.17
C ALA A 67 12.38 -5.72 -8.73
N GLU A 68 11.49 -6.68 -8.53
CA GLU A 68 10.98 -7.03 -7.20
C GLU A 68 12.12 -7.49 -6.28
N LYS A 69 12.99 -8.39 -6.78
CA LYS A 69 14.16 -8.82 -6.04
C LYS A 69 15.06 -7.65 -5.67
N ALA A 70 15.38 -6.78 -6.62
CA ALA A 70 16.22 -5.60 -6.38
C ALA A 70 15.60 -4.65 -5.35
N LYS A 71 14.29 -4.39 -5.42
CA LYS A 71 13.55 -3.60 -4.42
C LYS A 71 13.70 -4.20 -3.02
N ILE A 72 13.52 -5.51 -2.87
CA ILE A 72 13.66 -6.20 -1.59
C ILE A 72 15.08 -6.07 -1.05
N GLU A 73 16.10 -6.34 -1.87
CA GLU A 73 17.51 -6.25 -1.49
C GLU A 73 17.91 -4.84 -1.08
N LEU A 74 17.43 -3.81 -1.78
CA LEU A 74 17.69 -2.40 -1.47
C LEU A 74 17.05 -1.93 -0.16
N SER A 75 16.14 -2.69 0.42
CA SER A 75 15.65 -2.42 1.78
C SER A 75 16.73 -2.64 2.84
N GLY A 76 17.68 -3.56 2.60
CA GLY A 76 18.79 -3.86 3.50
C GLY A 76 20.16 -3.36 3.02
N MET A 77 20.34 -3.18 1.70
CA MET A 77 21.64 -2.85 1.09
C MET A 77 21.61 -1.47 0.44
N SER A 78 22.81 -0.85 0.28
CA SER A 78 22.97 0.43 -0.41
C SER A 78 22.94 0.31 -1.94
N GLN A 79 23.24 -0.88 -2.48
CA GLN A 79 23.20 -1.19 -3.91
C GLN A 79 22.98 -2.68 -4.14
N THR A 80 22.48 -3.03 -5.32
CA THR A 80 22.32 -4.41 -5.78
C THR A 80 22.70 -4.53 -7.25
N SER A 81 23.12 -5.74 -7.65
CA SER A 81 23.45 -6.08 -9.03
C SER A 81 22.28 -6.83 -9.67
N ILE A 82 21.83 -6.33 -10.81
CA ILE A 82 20.78 -6.95 -11.62
C ILE A 82 21.48 -7.60 -12.82
N ASN A 83 21.42 -8.92 -12.90
CA ASN A 83 22.02 -9.69 -13.98
C ASN A 83 20.96 -10.59 -14.63
N GLN A 84 20.67 -10.34 -15.91
CA GLN A 84 19.73 -11.11 -16.71
C GLN A 84 20.42 -11.60 -17.99
N PRO A 85 21.10 -12.77 -17.91
CA PRO A 85 21.78 -13.35 -19.07
C PRO A 85 20.76 -13.78 -20.12
N TYR A 86 21.11 -13.62 -21.39
CA TYR A 86 20.28 -14.00 -22.53
C TYR A 86 18.88 -13.42 -22.48
N ILE A 87 18.79 -12.11 -22.16
CA ILE A 87 17.49 -11.43 -22.03
C ILE A 87 16.79 -11.32 -23.39
N THR A 88 17.56 -11.15 -24.47
CA THR A 88 17.10 -11.15 -25.85
C THR A 88 18.26 -11.50 -26.79
N ALA A 89 18.01 -11.53 -28.10
CA ALA A 89 19.02 -11.72 -29.13
C ALA A 89 18.74 -10.86 -30.36
N ASP A 90 19.79 -10.48 -31.07
CA ASP A 90 19.72 -9.83 -32.39
C ASP A 90 20.63 -10.55 -33.43
N ALA A 91 20.81 -9.94 -34.59
CA ALA A 91 21.66 -10.49 -35.66
C ALA A 91 23.14 -10.67 -35.25
N THR A 92 23.57 -9.99 -34.19
CA THR A 92 24.96 -10.10 -33.65
C THR A 92 25.09 -11.16 -32.55
N GLY A 93 23.98 -11.76 -32.13
CA GLY A 93 23.94 -12.82 -31.10
C GLY A 93 23.16 -12.47 -29.86
N PRO A 94 23.32 -13.26 -28.78
CA PRO A 94 22.61 -13.05 -27.53
C PRO A 94 23.05 -11.77 -26.83
N LYS A 95 22.07 -11.12 -26.15
CA LYS A 95 22.27 -9.93 -25.34
C LYS A 95 21.98 -10.20 -23.88
N HIS A 96 22.74 -9.57 -23.02
CA HIS A 96 22.64 -9.69 -21.57
C HIS A 96 22.34 -8.31 -20.98
N LEU A 97 21.57 -8.29 -19.90
CA LEU A 97 21.37 -7.07 -19.12
C LEU A 97 22.16 -7.20 -17.80
N GLU A 98 23.11 -6.30 -17.62
CA GLU A 98 23.90 -6.18 -16.40
C GLU A 98 23.88 -4.74 -15.92
N LEU A 99 23.23 -4.48 -14.77
CA LEU A 99 23.07 -3.17 -14.20
C LEU A 99 23.35 -3.20 -12.70
N THR A 100 23.83 -2.10 -12.17
CA THR A 100 23.89 -1.88 -10.72
C THR A 100 22.88 -0.81 -10.34
N LEU A 101 21.93 -1.18 -9.50
CA LEU A 101 20.93 -0.27 -8.95
C LEU A 101 21.34 0.14 -7.54
N THR A 102 21.56 1.42 -7.32
CA THR A 102 21.82 1.98 -6.00
C THR A 102 20.52 2.38 -5.31
N ARG A 103 20.50 2.37 -3.97
CA ARG A 103 19.35 2.89 -3.19
C ARG A 103 19.06 4.35 -3.53
N ALA A 104 20.09 5.16 -3.77
CA ALA A 104 19.91 6.56 -4.17
C ALA A 104 19.16 6.68 -5.49
N LYS A 105 19.52 5.85 -6.50
CA LYS A 105 18.82 5.82 -7.79
C LYS A 105 17.40 5.28 -7.65
N PHE A 106 17.20 4.24 -6.85
CA PHE A 106 15.86 3.72 -6.53
C PHE A 106 14.98 4.80 -5.90
N ASN A 107 15.50 5.53 -4.91
CA ASN A 107 14.77 6.63 -4.27
C ASN A 107 14.43 7.75 -5.25
N GLU A 108 15.34 8.10 -6.17
CA GLU A 108 15.08 9.07 -7.24
C GLU A 108 13.92 8.62 -8.12
N LEU A 109 13.93 7.36 -8.58
CA LEU A 109 12.92 6.78 -9.46
C LEU A 109 11.52 6.70 -8.83
N THR A 110 11.45 6.65 -7.50
CA THR A 110 10.23 6.36 -6.74
C THR A 110 9.80 7.49 -5.80
N ALA A 111 10.43 8.66 -5.87
CA ALA A 111 10.17 9.78 -4.96
C ALA A 111 8.71 10.22 -4.97
N ASP A 112 8.11 10.31 -6.15
CA ASP A 112 6.69 10.67 -6.31
C ASP A 112 5.73 9.64 -5.68
N LEU A 113 6.07 8.35 -5.72
CA LEU A 113 5.29 7.29 -5.08
C LEU A 113 5.35 7.41 -3.55
N VAL A 114 6.53 7.71 -3.01
CA VAL A 114 6.70 7.98 -1.57
C VAL A 114 5.87 9.18 -1.15
N ASP A 115 5.92 10.27 -1.90
CA ASP A 115 5.13 11.48 -1.60
C ASP A 115 3.62 11.21 -1.62
N ARG A 116 3.14 10.39 -2.57
CA ARG A 116 1.74 9.98 -2.65
C ARG A 116 1.26 9.25 -1.39
N THR A 117 2.12 8.50 -0.71
CA THR A 117 1.73 7.81 0.53
C THR A 117 1.33 8.77 1.65
N MET A 118 1.84 9.99 1.66
CA MET A 118 1.55 10.97 2.72
C MET A 118 0.15 11.57 2.62
N THR A 119 -0.47 11.56 1.45
CA THR A 119 -1.85 12.06 1.26
C THR A 119 -2.87 11.26 2.06
N PRO A 120 -2.94 9.91 1.99
CA PRO A 120 -3.82 9.13 2.86
C PRO A 120 -3.50 9.26 4.34
N VAL A 121 -2.21 9.40 4.71
CA VAL A 121 -1.81 9.58 6.12
C VAL A 121 -2.43 10.86 6.71
N ARG A 122 -2.27 11.99 6.00
CA ARG A 122 -2.85 13.28 6.42
C ARG A 122 -4.37 13.23 6.45
N LYS A 123 -4.98 12.57 5.45
CA LYS A 123 -6.42 12.43 5.35
C LYS A 123 -6.99 11.61 6.51
N ALA A 124 -6.37 10.51 6.88
CA ALA A 124 -6.81 9.69 8.01
C ALA A 124 -6.75 10.48 9.33
N LEU A 125 -5.67 11.24 9.56
CA LEU A 125 -5.55 12.13 10.74
C LEU A 125 -6.66 13.18 10.77
N GLN A 126 -6.90 13.85 9.64
CA GLN A 126 -7.95 14.87 9.51
C GLN A 126 -9.33 14.28 9.80
N ASP A 127 -9.65 13.12 9.24
CA ASP A 127 -10.95 12.47 9.41
C ASP A 127 -11.17 11.98 10.84
N ALA A 128 -10.10 11.55 11.52
CA ALA A 128 -10.14 11.19 12.95
C ALA A 128 -10.18 12.41 13.89
N GLY A 129 -9.96 13.62 13.37
CA GLY A 129 -9.85 14.83 14.20
C GLY A 129 -8.61 14.86 15.09
N LEU A 130 -7.56 14.12 14.74
CA LEU A 130 -6.33 13.95 15.51
C LEU A 130 -5.15 14.65 14.85
N ARG A 131 -4.17 15.01 15.70
CA ARG A 131 -2.86 15.47 15.26
C ARG A 131 -1.85 14.33 15.39
N ALA A 132 -0.74 14.41 14.68
CA ALA A 132 0.35 13.43 14.77
C ALA A 132 0.85 13.26 16.23
N SER A 133 0.85 14.34 17.03
CA SER A 133 1.23 14.31 18.45
C SER A 133 0.30 13.48 19.35
N ASP A 134 -0.91 13.21 18.89
CA ASP A 134 -1.92 12.49 19.68
C ASP A 134 -1.77 10.96 19.51
N LEU A 135 -0.95 10.53 18.50
CA LEU A 135 -0.67 9.13 18.24
C LEU A 135 0.31 8.56 19.29
N LYS A 136 -0.07 7.46 19.92
CA LYS A 136 0.78 6.74 20.88
C LYS A 136 1.77 5.80 20.20
N LYS A 137 1.36 5.16 19.11
CA LYS A 137 2.19 4.22 18.32
C LYS A 137 1.83 4.30 16.84
N VAL A 138 2.84 4.09 16.01
CA VAL A 138 2.71 3.94 14.56
C VAL A 138 3.18 2.54 14.20
N LEU A 139 2.33 1.76 13.54
CA LEU A 139 2.64 0.40 13.10
C LEU A 139 2.80 0.40 11.58
N MET A 140 3.89 -0.19 11.12
CA MET A 140 4.19 -0.36 9.70
C MET A 140 3.89 -1.80 9.31
N VAL A 141 2.90 -2.01 8.42
CA VAL A 141 2.39 -3.33 8.01
C VAL A 141 2.52 -3.50 6.51
N GLY A 142 2.87 -4.71 6.08
CA GLY A 142 3.10 -5.08 4.68
C GLY A 142 4.54 -4.88 4.22
N GLY A 143 5.01 -5.75 3.29
CA GLY A 143 6.41 -5.80 2.84
C GLY A 143 6.94 -4.47 2.27
N SER A 144 6.10 -3.68 1.58
CA SER A 144 6.50 -2.38 1.01
C SER A 144 6.86 -1.33 2.06
N THR A 145 6.43 -1.48 3.31
CA THR A 145 6.82 -0.59 4.41
C THR A 145 8.27 -0.80 4.88
N ARG A 146 8.94 -1.84 4.38
CA ARG A 146 10.37 -2.07 4.59
C ARG A 146 11.24 -1.14 3.74
N ILE A 147 10.68 -0.48 2.73
CA ILE A 147 11.40 0.50 1.89
C ILE A 147 11.82 1.67 2.79
N PRO A 148 13.15 1.94 2.93
CA PRO A 148 13.64 2.97 3.86
C PRO A 148 13.03 4.35 3.60
N ALA A 149 12.88 4.75 2.33
CA ALA A 149 12.29 6.04 1.98
C ALA A 149 10.83 6.18 2.48
N VAL A 150 10.03 5.11 2.44
CA VAL A 150 8.66 5.11 2.98
C VAL A 150 8.69 5.22 4.50
N TYR A 151 9.54 4.45 5.15
CA TYR A 151 9.72 4.51 6.61
C TYR A 151 10.11 5.92 7.08
N ASP A 152 11.11 6.52 6.42
CA ASP A 152 11.62 7.85 6.76
C ASP A 152 10.56 8.94 6.50
N ALA A 153 9.78 8.81 5.42
CA ALA A 153 8.69 9.73 5.12
C ALA A 153 7.60 9.69 6.21
N VAL A 154 7.16 8.50 6.62
CA VAL A 154 6.17 8.34 7.71
C VAL A 154 6.71 8.88 9.03
N LYS A 155 7.96 8.54 9.39
CA LYS A 155 8.62 9.05 10.60
C LYS A 155 8.67 10.58 10.61
N LYS A 156 9.04 11.19 9.48
CA LYS A 156 9.11 12.65 9.34
C LYS A 156 7.73 13.30 9.41
N GLU A 157 6.73 12.76 8.71
CA GLU A 157 5.37 13.30 8.66
C GLU A 157 4.70 13.26 10.04
N LEU A 158 4.85 12.15 10.76
CA LEU A 158 4.20 11.93 12.04
C LEU A 158 5.06 12.38 13.23
N ASN A 159 6.31 12.78 12.99
CA ASN A 159 7.29 13.09 14.04
C ASN A 159 7.36 12.02 15.15
N CYS A 160 7.20 10.77 14.76
CA CYS A 160 7.12 9.61 15.64
C CYS A 160 7.92 8.44 15.03
N GLU A 161 8.71 7.76 15.85
CA GLU A 161 9.42 6.55 15.42
C GLU A 161 8.44 5.40 15.28
N PRO A 162 8.27 4.80 14.07
CA PRO A 162 7.43 3.63 13.91
C PRO A 162 7.88 2.45 14.76
N PHE A 163 6.93 1.74 15.36
CA PHE A 163 7.18 0.62 16.25
C PHE A 163 7.73 -0.59 15.47
N LYS A 164 8.84 -1.16 15.96
CA LYS A 164 9.58 -2.26 15.30
C LYS A 164 9.27 -3.66 15.86
N GLY A 165 8.35 -3.77 16.81
CA GLY A 165 8.08 -5.03 17.54
C GLY A 165 7.16 -6.01 16.82
N ILE A 166 6.81 -5.76 15.55
CA ILE A 166 5.94 -6.64 14.75
C ILE A 166 6.63 -7.02 13.43
N ASN A 167 6.31 -8.22 12.91
CA ASN A 167 6.70 -8.60 11.58
C ASN A 167 5.68 -8.04 10.56
N PRO A 168 6.06 -7.09 9.71
CA PRO A 168 5.12 -6.45 8.78
C PRO A 168 4.54 -7.42 7.74
N ASP A 169 5.20 -8.53 7.44
CA ASP A 169 4.76 -9.52 6.47
C ASP A 169 3.70 -10.47 7.02
N GLU A 170 3.67 -10.69 8.33
CA GLU A 170 2.81 -11.67 9.00
C GLU A 170 1.60 -11.04 9.70
N CYS A 171 1.61 -9.74 9.97
CA CYS A 171 0.57 -9.06 10.76
C CYS A 171 -0.84 -9.34 10.28
N VAL A 172 -1.07 -9.30 8.96
CA VAL A 172 -2.41 -9.50 8.39
C VAL A 172 -2.89 -10.94 8.61
N ALA A 173 -2.03 -11.93 8.38
CA ALA A 173 -2.36 -13.34 8.58
C ALA A 173 -2.64 -13.65 10.06
N VAL A 174 -1.82 -13.13 10.97
CA VAL A 174 -2.01 -13.27 12.43
C VAL A 174 -3.30 -12.59 12.86
N GLY A 175 -3.59 -11.39 12.39
CA GLY A 175 -4.82 -10.66 12.70
C GLY A 175 -6.06 -11.42 12.21
N ALA A 176 -6.03 -11.96 10.99
CA ALA A 176 -7.11 -12.77 10.44
C ALA A 176 -7.36 -14.05 11.26
N ALA A 177 -6.28 -14.72 11.70
CA ALA A 177 -6.40 -15.91 12.56
C ALA A 177 -7.02 -15.57 13.92
N ILE A 178 -6.62 -14.47 14.56
CA ILE A 178 -7.20 -13.99 15.82
C ILE A 178 -8.68 -13.68 15.63
N GLN A 179 -9.05 -12.96 14.56
CA GLN A 179 -10.45 -12.65 14.27
C GLN A 179 -11.27 -13.90 14.00
N GLY A 180 -10.72 -14.91 13.32
CA GLY A 180 -11.33 -16.24 13.18
C GLY A 180 -11.63 -16.89 14.53
N GLY A 181 -10.69 -16.85 15.46
CA GLY A 181 -10.87 -17.35 16.83
C GLY A 181 -11.94 -16.57 17.62
N VAL A 182 -12.03 -15.24 17.41
CA VAL A 182 -13.12 -14.43 18.01
C VAL A 182 -14.48 -14.87 17.48
N LEU A 183 -14.62 -15.06 16.16
CA LEU A 183 -15.87 -15.47 15.52
C LEU A 183 -16.29 -16.90 15.94
N GLN A 184 -15.35 -17.81 16.20
CA GLN A 184 -15.61 -19.15 16.71
C GLN A 184 -15.90 -19.18 18.22
N GLY A 185 -15.58 -18.11 18.94
CA GLY A 185 -15.75 -18.00 20.39
C GLY A 185 -14.58 -18.54 21.23
N ASP A 186 -13.47 -18.92 20.57
CA ASP A 186 -12.24 -19.39 21.22
C ASP A 186 -11.47 -18.23 21.88
N VAL A 187 -11.48 -17.06 21.23
CA VAL A 187 -10.89 -15.82 21.75
C VAL A 187 -12.00 -14.95 22.32
N LYS A 188 -11.92 -14.62 23.62
CA LYS A 188 -12.90 -13.81 24.34
C LYS A 188 -12.30 -12.48 24.77
N GLY A 189 -13.16 -11.48 24.97
CA GLY A 189 -12.75 -10.16 25.48
C GLY A 189 -12.05 -9.27 24.46
N LEU A 190 -12.20 -9.55 23.17
CA LEU A 190 -11.75 -8.72 22.08
C LEU A 190 -12.94 -8.36 21.19
N LEU A 191 -13.18 -7.06 20.99
CA LEU A 191 -14.19 -6.50 20.10
C LEU A 191 -13.53 -5.59 19.08
N LEU A 192 -13.76 -5.85 17.80
CA LEU A 192 -13.36 -4.96 16.70
C LEU A 192 -14.58 -4.17 16.20
N LEU A 193 -14.49 -2.87 16.26
CA LEU A 193 -15.44 -1.94 15.65
C LEU A 193 -14.77 -1.31 14.44
N ASP A 194 -15.22 -1.67 13.25
CA ASP A 194 -14.67 -1.20 11.99
C ASP A 194 -15.57 -0.12 11.37
N VAL A 195 -15.11 0.51 10.31
CA VAL A 195 -15.82 1.59 9.61
C VAL A 195 -15.91 1.33 8.11
N THR A 196 -16.88 1.97 7.46
CA THR A 196 -16.98 1.96 6.00
C THR A 196 -15.80 2.75 5.39
N PRO A 197 -15.00 2.15 4.48
CA PRO A 197 -13.86 2.85 3.88
C PRO A 197 -14.27 3.93 2.87
N LEU A 198 -15.47 3.79 2.29
CA LEU A 198 -16.06 4.68 1.29
C LEU A 198 -17.50 5.02 1.68
N SER A 199 -17.97 6.18 1.21
CA SER A 199 -19.40 6.49 1.29
C SER A 199 -20.17 5.55 0.38
N LEU A 200 -21.30 5.03 0.87
CA LEU A 200 -22.25 4.22 0.12
C LEU A 200 -23.41 5.08 -0.32
N GLY A 201 -23.85 4.92 -1.53
CA GLY A 201 -24.95 5.70 -2.10
C GLY A 201 -25.63 4.99 -3.25
N ILE A 202 -26.68 5.61 -3.74
CA ILE A 202 -27.40 5.18 -4.94
C ILE A 202 -27.21 6.20 -6.05
N GLU A 203 -27.14 5.72 -7.28
CA GLU A 203 -27.21 6.59 -8.45
C GLU A 203 -28.66 7.06 -8.64
N THR A 204 -28.83 8.38 -8.69
CA THR A 204 -30.12 9.02 -8.92
C THR A 204 -30.19 9.64 -10.30
N LEU A 205 -31.36 10.20 -10.66
CA LEU A 205 -31.59 10.81 -11.96
C LEU A 205 -30.49 11.83 -12.31
N GLY A 206 -29.91 11.71 -13.48
CA GLY A 206 -28.84 12.57 -13.95
C GLY A 206 -27.42 12.08 -13.60
N GLY A 207 -27.26 10.84 -13.13
CA GLY A 207 -25.95 10.25 -12.80
C GLY A 207 -25.35 10.79 -11.47
N VAL A 208 -26.17 11.38 -10.61
CA VAL A 208 -25.74 11.90 -9.30
C VAL A 208 -25.73 10.77 -8.29
N CYS A 209 -24.61 10.57 -7.59
CA CYS A 209 -24.54 9.66 -6.44
C CYS A 209 -25.09 10.35 -5.18
N THR A 210 -26.28 9.91 -4.75
CA THR A 210 -26.85 10.36 -3.46
C THR A 210 -26.32 9.45 -2.37
N LYS A 211 -25.53 10.02 -1.45
CA LYS A 211 -24.96 9.29 -0.32
C LYS A 211 -26.04 8.88 0.67
N ILE A 212 -25.97 7.64 1.13
CA ILE A 212 -26.87 7.06 2.13
C ILE A 212 -26.10 6.80 3.44
N ILE A 213 -24.85 6.33 3.32
CA ILE A 213 -23.97 6.09 4.45
C ILE A 213 -22.65 6.79 4.14
N ASP A 214 -22.21 7.67 5.01
CA ASP A 214 -20.94 8.33 4.85
C ASP A 214 -19.75 7.41 5.15
N ARG A 215 -18.62 7.66 4.51
CA ARG A 215 -17.38 6.98 4.84
C ARG A 215 -16.99 7.22 6.30
N ASN A 216 -16.25 6.31 6.88
CA ASN A 216 -15.87 6.27 8.30
C ASN A 216 -17.09 6.15 9.24
N THR A 217 -18.22 5.63 8.77
CA THR A 217 -19.35 5.25 9.62
C THR A 217 -19.07 3.88 10.23
N THR A 218 -19.18 3.77 11.54
CA THR A 218 -18.98 2.49 12.28
C THR A 218 -19.96 1.42 11.81
N ILE A 219 -19.46 0.22 11.60
CA ILE A 219 -20.27 -0.93 11.19
C ILE A 219 -20.43 -1.94 12.36
N PRO A 220 -21.59 -2.64 12.47
CA PRO A 220 -22.71 -2.68 11.51
C PRO A 220 -23.56 -1.40 11.55
N THR A 221 -24.00 -0.95 10.39
CA THR A 221 -24.89 0.22 10.24
C THR A 221 -25.95 -0.05 9.18
N ARG A 222 -27.02 0.73 9.21
CA ARG A 222 -28.07 0.73 8.19
C ARG A 222 -28.61 2.15 8.01
N SER A 223 -29.09 2.45 6.81
CA SER A 223 -29.80 3.71 6.57
C SER A 223 -31.20 3.62 7.15
N GLU A 224 -31.49 4.39 8.20
CA GLU A 224 -32.81 4.48 8.81
C GLU A 224 -33.62 5.66 8.28
N GLU A 225 -32.98 6.65 7.67
CA GLU A 225 -33.62 7.92 7.28
C GLU A 225 -34.60 7.79 6.10
N HIS A 226 -34.49 6.73 5.29
CA HIS A 226 -35.35 6.53 4.10
C HIS A 226 -36.49 5.55 4.28
N THR A 227 -36.62 4.88 5.42
CA THR A 227 -37.72 3.96 5.70
C THR A 227 -38.99 4.64 6.19
N SER A 228 -38.91 5.88 6.72
CA SER A 228 -40.06 6.61 7.22
C SER A 228 -40.90 7.30 6.13
N GLU A 229 -40.33 7.59 4.95
CA GLU A 229 -41.06 8.20 3.85
C GLU A 229 -41.89 7.21 3.01
N LEU A 230 -41.52 5.93 3.00
CA LEU A 230 -42.20 4.88 2.25
C LEU A 230 -43.39 4.28 3.02
N GLN A 231 -43.57 4.60 4.30
CA GLN A 231 -44.72 4.13 5.13
C GLN A 231 -45.87 5.09 5.17
N SER A 232 -45.80 6.27 4.54
CA SER A 232 -46.79 7.30 4.53
C SER A 232 -47.50 7.54 3.18
N GLN A 233 -47.41 6.56 2.26
CA GLN A 233 -48.24 6.58 1.02
C GLN A 233 -49.19 5.39 0.95
#